data_b029b18e201068c0761b6e56ea46d692
#
_entry.id   b029b18e201068c0761b6e56ea46d692
#
_cell.length_a   1.000
_cell.length_b   1.000
_cell.length_c   1.000
_cell.angle_alpha   90.00
_cell.angle_beta   90.00
_cell.angle_gamma   90.00
#
_symmetry.space_group_name_H-M   'P 1'
#
loop_
_entity.id
_entity.type
_entity.pdbx_description
1 polymer ?
#
loop_
_entity_poly.entity_id
_entity_poly.type
_entity_poly.pdbx_seq_one_letter_code
_entity_poly.pdbx_strand_id
1 'polypeptide(L)'
;MTEWIQAHYRSRLYGYVNGDIILHSSIQDVLPRLFALSSPLLVVGRRYNTAVTASLLSHFTSLASIDRFIASSVRFTEQFIPVAQDYFFFSPAVLNPRHVLPVVVGRNRLDNYLLTFCKQSQNCQLVDASDAGSTFPRLE
;
A
#
# COMPACT_ATOMS: atom_id res chain seq x y z
N MET A 1 14.63 10.34 3.44
CA MET A 1 13.19 10.61 3.20
C MET A 1 12.35 10.27 4.43
N THR A 2 12.40 9.05 4.95
CA THR A 2 11.61 8.62 6.13
C THR A 2 11.90 9.44 7.39
N GLU A 3 13.15 9.76 7.68
CA GLU A 3 13.55 10.62 8.81
C GLU A 3 12.92 12.01 8.73
N TRP A 4 12.96 12.62 7.56
CA TRP A 4 12.39 13.95 7.35
C TRP A 4 10.87 13.94 7.57
N ILE A 5 10.17 12.93 7.02
CA ILE A 5 8.72 12.79 7.18
C ILE A 5 8.37 12.59 8.65
N GLN A 6 9.07 11.72 9.37
CA GLN A 6 8.80 11.43 10.78
C GLN A 6 9.13 12.61 11.69
N ALA A 7 10.09 13.45 11.31
CA ALA A 7 10.43 14.66 12.03
C ALA A 7 9.38 15.77 11.88
N HIS A 8 8.72 15.85 10.73
CA HIS A 8 7.76 16.93 10.40
C HIS A 8 6.29 16.53 10.59
N TYR A 9 5.98 15.24 10.50
CA TYR A 9 4.61 14.74 10.60
C TYR A 9 4.53 13.61 11.61
N ARG A 10 3.67 13.76 12.61
CA ARG A 10 3.37 12.68 13.57
C ARG A 10 2.15 11.92 13.09
N SER A 11 2.34 10.65 12.71
CA SER A 11 1.29 9.75 12.29
C SER A 11 1.46 8.37 12.92
N ARG A 12 0.38 7.63 13.02
CA ARG A 12 0.40 6.22 13.46
C ARG A 12 0.87 5.29 12.35
N LEU A 13 0.59 5.65 11.09
CA LEU A 13 1.08 4.96 9.90
C LEU A 13 1.58 5.98 8.88
N TYR A 14 2.61 5.62 8.17
CA TYR A 14 3.10 6.31 6.99
C TYR A 14 2.86 5.43 5.77
N GLY A 15 2.52 6.03 4.64
CA GLY A 15 2.32 5.33 3.39
C GLY A 15 3.40 5.67 2.35
N TYR A 16 3.82 4.67 1.63
CA TYR A 16 4.54 4.80 0.36
C TYR A 16 3.72 4.12 -0.72
N VAL A 17 3.44 4.83 -1.78
CA VAL A 17 2.68 4.33 -2.93
C VAL A 17 3.44 4.74 -4.18
N ASN A 18 3.59 3.84 -5.14
CA ASN A 18 4.14 4.19 -6.44
C ASN A 18 3.24 5.22 -7.14
N GLY A 19 3.85 6.15 -7.90
CA GLY A 19 3.11 7.27 -8.49
C GLY A 19 2.10 6.91 -9.58
N ASP A 20 2.09 5.66 -10.02
CA ASP A 20 1.19 5.08 -11.02
C ASP A 20 0.09 4.19 -10.41
N ILE A 21 -0.06 4.18 -9.07
CA ILE A 21 -1.05 3.39 -8.37
C ILE A 21 -2.28 4.24 -8.02
N ILE A 22 -3.45 3.73 -8.38
CA ILE A 22 -4.74 4.28 -7.96
C ILE A 22 -5.29 3.39 -6.85
N LEU A 23 -5.49 3.96 -5.66
CA LEU A 23 -6.04 3.25 -4.52
C LEU A 23 -7.57 3.36 -4.49
N HIS A 24 -8.25 2.26 -4.20
CA HIS A 24 -9.68 2.23 -3.92
C HIS A 24 -9.99 2.92 -2.59
N SER A 25 -11.13 3.60 -2.49
CA SER A 25 -11.51 4.35 -1.29
C SER A 25 -11.68 3.48 -0.04
N SER A 26 -11.90 2.17 -0.20
CA SER A 26 -11.97 1.20 0.91
C SER A 26 -10.71 1.20 1.80
N ILE A 27 -9.60 1.73 1.33
CA ILE A 27 -8.41 1.93 2.16
C ILE A 27 -8.73 2.75 3.42
N GLN A 28 -9.70 3.67 3.34
CA GLN A 28 -10.16 4.48 4.46
C GLN A 28 -10.84 3.64 5.55
N ASP A 29 -11.43 2.50 5.19
CA ASP A 29 -12.05 1.57 6.14
C ASP A 29 -11.03 0.57 6.72
N VAL A 30 -10.00 0.26 5.92
CA VAL A 30 -8.93 -0.67 6.32
C VAL A 30 -7.98 -0.02 7.32
N LEU A 31 -7.53 1.21 7.07
CA LEU A 31 -6.56 1.90 7.92
C LEU A 31 -6.97 1.96 9.41
N PRO A 32 -8.22 2.32 9.80
CA PRO A 32 -8.62 2.31 11.20
C PRO A 32 -8.53 0.93 11.86
N ARG A 33 -8.81 -0.15 11.12
CA ARG A 33 -8.68 -1.52 11.63
C ARG A 33 -7.22 -1.89 11.89
N LEU A 34 -6.32 -1.43 11.01
CA LEU A 34 -4.89 -1.61 11.21
C LEU A 34 -4.36 -0.85 12.43
N PHE A 35 -4.96 0.31 12.76
CA PHE A 35 -4.60 1.06 13.96
C PHE A 35 -4.94 0.33 15.26
N ALA A 36 -5.85 -0.62 15.24
CA ALA A 36 -6.20 -1.45 16.40
C ALA A 36 -5.13 -2.51 16.70
N LEU A 37 -4.23 -2.80 15.77
CA LEU A 37 -3.12 -3.72 15.98
C LEU A 37 -2.07 -3.04 16.87
N SER A 38 -1.63 -3.73 17.90
CA SER A 38 -0.73 -3.19 18.94
C SER A 38 0.76 -3.29 18.57
N SER A 39 1.10 -4.09 17.59
CA SER A 39 2.48 -4.34 17.17
C SER A 39 2.94 -3.35 16.11
N PRO A 40 4.26 -3.08 16.00
CA PRO A 40 4.81 -2.43 14.81
C PRO A 40 4.38 -3.16 13.55
N LEU A 41 3.88 -2.43 12.58
CA LEU A 41 3.12 -2.96 11.46
C LEU A 41 3.78 -2.58 10.12
N LEU A 42 3.94 -3.56 9.24
CA LEU A 42 4.19 -3.38 7.83
C LEU A 42 3.03 -3.98 7.04
N VAL A 43 2.29 -3.13 6.35
CA VAL A 43 1.21 -3.52 5.44
C VAL A 43 1.73 -3.38 4.02
N VAL A 44 1.49 -4.37 3.21
CA VAL A 44 1.90 -4.40 1.81
C VAL A 44 0.73 -4.77 0.93
N GLY A 45 0.79 -4.38 -0.34
CA GLY A 45 -0.20 -4.83 -1.28
C GLY A 45 0.28 -4.77 -2.72
N ARG A 46 -0.31 -5.65 -3.52
CA ARG A 46 -0.05 -5.83 -4.94
C ARG A 46 -1.07 -5.06 -5.77
N ARG A 47 -0.68 -4.72 -6.98
CA ARG A 47 -1.55 -4.04 -7.94
C ARG A 47 -2.26 -5.00 -8.87
N TYR A 48 -3.30 -4.50 -9.49
CA TYR A 48 -3.85 -5.01 -10.74
C TYR A 48 -3.38 -4.10 -11.87
N ASN A 49 -2.87 -4.67 -12.96
CA ASN A 49 -2.45 -3.89 -14.12
C ASN A 49 -3.68 -3.55 -14.97
N THR A 50 -3.87 -2.28 -15.25
CA THR A 50 -4.94 -1.83 -16.15
C THR A 50 -4.45 -0.67 -17.02
N ALA A 51 -4.97 -0.58 -18.23
CA ALA A 51 -4.66 0.54 -19.10
C ALA A 51 -5.51 1.77 -18.72
N VAL A 52 -4.84 2.86 -18.39
CA VAL A 52 -5.49 4.14 -18.09
C VAL A 52 -5.10 5.14 -19.20
N THR A 53 -6.08 5.58 -19.97
CA THR A 53 -5.87 6.59 -21.02
C THR A 53 -6.14 7.99 -20.49
N ALA A 54 -5.61 9.01 -21.17
CA ALA A 54 -5.90 10.40 -20.81
C ALA A 54 -7.41 10.72 -20.88
N SER A 55 -8.13 10.13 -21.83
CA SER A 55 -9.59 10.25 -21.92
C SER A 55 -10.29 9.65 -20.70
N LEU A 56 -9.81 8.53 -20.18
CA LEU A 56 -10.37 7.90 -18.98
C LEU A 56 -10.14 8.75 -17.73
N LEU A 57 -8.96 9.38 -17.61
CA LEU A 57 -8.65 10.26 -16.48
C LEU A 57 -9.64 11.42 -16.35
N SER A 58 -10.15 11.95 -17.47
CA SER A 58 -11.16 13.02 -17.44
C SER A 58 -12.50 12.62 -16.81
N HIS A 59 -12.76 11.31 -16.69
CA HIS A 59 -13.96 10.77 -16.04
C HIS A 59 -13.80 10.56 -14.53
N PHE A 60 -12.60 10.72 -14.00
CA PHE A 60 -12.33 10.59 -12.55
C PHE A 60 -12.69 11.87 -11.81
N THR A 61 -13.98 12.20 -11.76
CA THR A 61 -14.52 13.42 -11.17
C THR A 61 -14.86 13.28 -9.68
N SER A 62 -14.84 12.07 -9.15
CA SER A 62 -15.16 11.76 -7.74
C SER A 62 -14.54 10.42 -7.32
N LEU A 63 -14.40 10.19 -6.00
CA LEU A 63 -13.97 8.89 -5.48
C LEU A 63 -14.88 7.77 -5.99
N ALA A 64 -16.19 7.97 -6.03
CA ALA A 64 -17.13 6.97 -6.53
C ALA A 64 -16.93 6.62 -8.00
N SER A 65 -16.45 7.56 -8.84
CA SER A 65 -16.11 7.26 -10.24
C SER A 65 -14.83 6.44 -10.36
N ILE A 66 -13.85 6.73 -9.50
CA ILE A 66 -12.59 5.98 -9.40
C ILE A 66 -12.87 4.55 -8.93
N ASP A 67 -13.64 4.39 -7.85
CA ASP A 67 -13.98 3.08 -7.29
C ASP A 67 -14.72 2.20 -8.28
N ARG A 68 -15.68 2.76 -9.02
CA ARG A 68 -16.38 2.03 -10.09
C ARG A 68 -15.44 1.56 -11.19
N PHE A 69 -14.48 2.41 -11.57
CA PHE A 69 -13.46 2.03 -12.55
C PHE A 69 -12.61 0.88 -12.02
N ILE A 70 -12.09 0.97 -10.80
CA ILE A 70 -11.30 -0.10 -10.18
C ILE A 70 -12.11 -1.39 -10.14
N ALA A 71 -13.36 -1.33 -9.67
CA ALA A 71 -14.25 -2.47 -9.59
C ALA A 71 -14.48 -3.18 -10.93
N SER A 72 -14.65 -2.41 -11.99
CA SER A 72 -14.83 -2.98 -13.34
C SER A 72 -13.52 -3.57 -13.87
N SER A 73 -12.39 -2.92 -13.63
CA SER A 73 -11.09 -3.35 -14.14
C SER A 73 -10.59 -4.64 -13.48
N VAL A 74 -10.71 -4.78 -12.16
CA VAL A 74 -10.24 -5.93 -11.40
C VAL A 74 -10.90 -7.24 -11.86
N ARG A 75 -12.12 -7.18 -12.37
CA ARG A 75 -12.84 -8.37 -12.87
C ARG A 75 -12.19 -9.01 -14.11
N PHE A 76 -11.40 -8.26 -14.84
CA PHE A 76 -10.83 -8.67 -16.14
C PHE A 76 -9.30 -8.69 -16.13
N THR A 77 -8.68 -8.43 -15.00
CA THR A 77 -7.23 -8.37 -14.87
C THR A 77 -6.75 -9.29 -13.77
N GLU A 78 -5.57 -9.87 -13.99
CA GLU A 78 -4.91 -10.66 -12.96
C GLU A 78 -4.13 -9.75 -12.03
N GLN A 79 -4.06 -10.17 -10.77
CA GLN A 79 -3.20 -9.52 -9.79
C GLN A 79 -1.72 -9.73 -10.19
N PHE A 80 -0.91 -8.68 -10.04
CA PHE A 80 0.50 -8.76 -10.38
C PHE A 80 1.23 -9.78 -9.51
N ILE A 81 2.39 -10.23 -9.97
CA ILE A 81 3.14 -11.35 -9.37
C ILE A 81 3.32 -11.18 -7.84
N PRO A 82 3.28 -12.29 -7.08
CA PRO A 82 3.29 -12.23 -5.60
C PRO A 82 4.52 -11.58 -4.97
N VAL A 83 5.62 -11.50 -5.71
CA VAL A 83 6.88 -10.94 -5.19
C VAL A 83 7.02 -9.44 -5.38
N ALA A 84 6.11 -8.79 -6.11
CA ALA A 84 6.14 -7.35 -6.34
C ALA A 84 5.07 -6.65 -5.49
N GLN A 85 5.51 -5.75 -4.64
CA GLN A 85 4.65 -4.92 -3.81
C GLN A 85 4.72 -3.48 -4.28
N ASP A 86 3.58 -2.83 -4.44
CA ASP A 86 3.48 -1.52 -5.08
C ASP A 86 3.06 -0.41 -4.12
N TYR A 87 2.55 -0.79 -2.95
CA TYR A 87 2.27 0.13 -1.86
C TYR A 87 2.60 -0.48 -0.50
N PHE A 88 2.97 0.38 0.43
CA PHE A 88 3.38 0.03 1.78
C PHE A 88 2.78 1.00 2.77
N PHE A 89 2.19 0.50 3.87
CA PHE A 89 1.91 1.30 5.05
C PHE A 89 2.69 0.73 6.22
N PHE A 90 3.32 1.59 6.99
CA PHE A 90 4.21 1.14 8.07
C PHE A 90 4.09 2.03 9.31
N SER A 91 4.20 1.40 10.46
CA SER A 91 4.34 2.09 11.73
C SER A 91 5.71 2.79 11.81
N PRO A 92 5.84 3.93 12.53
CA PRO A 92 7.12 4.62 12.69
C PRO A 92 8.24 3.73 13.19
N ALA A 93 7.93 2.77 14.06
CA ALA A 93 8.90 1.86 14.66
C ALA A 93 9.49 0.86 13.66
N VAL A 94 8.78 0.51 12.58
CA VAL A 94 9.25 -0.47 11.58
C VAL A 94 10.39 0.10 10.74
N LEU A 95 10.26 1.34 10.29
CA LEU A 95 11.28 2.00 9.48
C LEU A 95 12.09 3.01 10.31
N ASN A 96 12.62 2.56 11.44
CA ASN A 96 13.56 3.36 12.19
C ASN A 96 14.85 3.53 11.35
N PRO A 97 15.23 4.77 11.00
CA PRO A 97 16.38 5.04 10.14
C PRO A 97 17.71 4.49 10.67
N ARG A 98 17.80 4.27 11.98
CA ARG A 98 18.98 3.69 12.61
C ARG A 98 19.17 2.21 12.31
N HIS A 99 18.10 1.52 11.92
CA HIS A 99 18.09 0.08 11.69
C HIS A 99 17.85 -0.29 10.23
N VAL A 100 17.35 0.63 9.43
CA VAL A 100 17.08 0.41 8.01
C VAL A 100 18.28 0.86 7.20
N LEU A 101 18.83 -0.04 6.39
CA LEU A 101 19.91 0.30 5.46
C LEU A 101 19.47 1.41 4.50
N PRO A 102 20.38 2.29 4.07
CA PRO A 102 20.08 3.29 3.08
C PRO A 102 19.74 2.60 1.75
N VAL A 103 18.46 2.57 1.41
CA VAL A 103 17.96 2.00 0.16
C VAL A 103 17.49 3.11 -0.76
N VAL A 104 17.71 2.93 -2.05
CA VAL A 104 17.27 3.87 -3.07
C VAL A 104 15.89 3.47 -3.56
N VAL A 105 14.93 4.36 -3.39
CA VAL A 105 13.58 4.19 -3.94
C VAL A 105 13.65 4.12 -5.46
N GLY A 106 12.87 3.20 -6.05
CA GLY A 106 12.87 2.98 -7.50
C GLY A 106 13.94 2.03 -8.01
N ARG A 107 14.81 1.49 -7.13
CA ARG A 107 15.68 0.37 -7.50
C ARG A 107 15.02 -0.97 -7.20
N ASN A 108 15.31 -1.95 -8.06
CA ASN A 108 14.85 -3.32 -7.88
C ASN A 108 15.16 -3.83 -6.46
N ARG A 109 14.16 -4.47 -5.83
CA ARG A 109 14.23 -5.15 -4.52
C ARG A 109 14.00 -4.28 -3.28
N LEU A 110 13.55 -3.04 -3.39
CA LEU A 110 13.12 -2.28 -2.20
C LEU A 110 11.99 -3.01 -1.46
N ASP A 111 11.01 -3.49 -2.20
CA ASP A 111 9.90 -4.31 -1.71
C ASP A 111 10.38 -5.57 -0.99
N ASN A 112 11.23 -6.36 -1.62
CA ASN A 112 11.80 -7.56 -1.04
C ASN A 112 12.65 -7.27 0.21
N TYR A 113 13.37 -6.15 0.22
CA TYR A 113 14.14 -5.72 1.37
C TYR A 113 13.22 -5.42 2.56
N LEU A 114 12.15 -4.64 2.37
CA LEU A 114 11.21 -4.29 3.44
C LEU A 114 10.49 -5.52 4.00
N LEU A 115 10.07 -6.43 3.11
CA LEU A 115 9.45 -7.70 3.51
C LEU A 115 10.41 -8.55 4.35
N THR A 116 11.66 -8.70 3.90
CA THR A 116 12.67 -9.47 4.60
C THR A 116 13.01 -8.85 5.94
N PHE A 117 13.17 -7.53 5.99
CA PHE A 117 13.45 -6.79 7.21
C PHE A 117 12.34 -7.00 8.25
N CYS A 118 11.08 -6.89 7.86
CA CYS A 118 9.95 -7.12 8.76
C CYS A 118 9.91 -8.59 9.24
N LYS A 119 10.08 -9.56 8.34
CA LYS A 119 10.08 -10.99 8.69
C LYS A 119 11.21 -11.39 9.64
N GLN A 120 12.36 -10.75 9.55
CA GLN A 120 13.50 -11.00 10.44
C GLN A 120 13.38 -10.25 11.78
N SER A 121 12.56 -9.23 11.84
CA SER A 121 12.31 -8.48 13.07
C SER A 121 11.31 -9.22 13.94
N GLN A 122 11.71 -9.58 15.16
CA GLN A 122 10.82 -10.26 16.13
C GLN A 122 9.59 -9.44 16.51
N ASN A 123 9.59 -8.13 16.26
CA ASN A 123 8.55 -7.20 16.68
C ASN A 123 7.82 -6.56 15.51
N CYS A 124 7.90 -7.10 14.30
CA CYS A 124 7.19 -6.56 13.13
C CYS A 124 6.09 -7.53 12.68
N GLN A 125 4.86 -7.04 12.64
CA GLN A 125 3.74 -7.77 12.06
C GLN A 125 3.61 -7.40 10.58
N LEU A 126 3.72 -8.40 9.70
CA LEU A 126 3.49 -8.25 8.27
C LEU A 126 2.03 -8.57 7.93
N VAL A 127 1.36 -7.65 7.25
CA VAL A 127 -0.01 -7.82 6.77
C VAL A 127 -0.04 -7.66 5.26
N ASP A 128 -0.55 -8.67 4.56
CA ASP A 128 -0.86 -8.57 3.13
C ASP A 128 -2.29 -8.02 2.97
N ALA A 129 -2.39 -6.83 2.40
CA ALA A 129 -3.64 -6.14 2.12
C ALA A 129 -3.98 -6.14 0.62
N SER A 130 -3.38 -7.01 -0.16
CA SER A 130 -3.60 -7.08 -1.61
C SER A 130 -5.09 -7.26 -1.96
N ASP A 131 -5.81 -8.02 -1.15
CA ASP A 131 -7.24 -8.27 -1.35
C ASP A 131 -8.14 -7.23 -0.67
N ALA A 132 -7.61 -6.48 0.29
CA ALA A 132 -8.38 -5.49 1.04
C ALA A 132 -8.81 -4.28 0.19
N GLY A 133 -8.04 -3.97 -0.85
CA GLY A 133 -8.38 -2.93 -1.83
C GLY A 133 -9.24 -3.42 -3.00
N SER A 134 -9.42 -4.74 -3.12
CA SER A 134 -10.17 -5.39 -4.19
C SER A 134 -11.41 -6.14 -3.69
N THR A 135 -11.46 -6.47 -2.41
CA THR A 135 -12.63 -7.11 -1.81
C THR A 135 -13.70 -6.07 -1.55
N PHE A 136 -14.60 -5.97 -2.51
CA PHE A 136 -15.93 -5.44 -2.23
C PHE A 136 -16.58 -6.36 -1.19
N PRO A 137 -17.19 -5.81 -0.12
CA PRO A 137 -18.23 -6.57 0.53
C PRO A 137 -19.23 -6.93 -0.57
N ARG A 138 -19.50 -8.20 -0.78
CA ARG A 138 -20.69 -8.58 -1.53
C ARG A 138 -21.84 -7.87 -0.82
N LEU A 139 -22.42 -6.89 -1.49
CA LEU A 139 -23.74 -6.43 -1.15
C LEU A 139 -24.65 -7.62 -1.49
N GLU A 140 -25.02 -8.38 -0.46
CA GLU A 140 -26.15 -9.28 -0.53
C GLU A 140 -27.45 -8.47 -0.60
#